data_df38ed88614c5a9f76c51e902b4de28e
#
_entry.id   df38ed88614c5a9f76c51e902b4de28e
#
_cell.length_a   1.000
_cell.length_b   1.000
_cell.length_c   1.000
_cell.angle_alpha   90.00
_cell.angle_beta   90.00
_cell.angle_gamma   90.00
#
_symmetry.space_group_name_H-M   'P 1'
#
loop_
_entity.id
_entity.type
_entity.pdbx_description
1 polymer ?
#
loop_
_entity_poly.entity_id
_entity_poly.type
_entity_poly.pdbx_seq_one_letter_code
_entity_poly.pdbx_strand_id
1 'polypeptide(L)'
;MTPTFAGVSFDLLDKLGSVQWPCNEQAPEGTPIMHKDAFVRGEGQFMTTPYVPTDERSTRKFPLLLTTGRILSQYNVGAQTRRTDNVVWHAEDVLDIHEADAEARGVKDGDWIEIASRAGQTRMRARISDDIPAGVVYTTFHHPVSGTNVITAS
;
A
#
# COMPACT_ATOMS: atom_id res chain seq x y z
N MET A 1 -26.54 16.00 -10.13
CA MET A 1 -26.20 14.59 -9.84
C MET A 1 -25.38 14.06 -11.00
N THR A 2 -24.33 13.31 -10.75
CA THR A 2 -23.49 12.75 -11.83
C THR A 2 -24.29 11.70 -12.61
N PRO A 3 -24.28 11.70 -13.94
CA PRO A 3 -25.10 10.76 -14.74
C PRO A 3 -24.87 9.28 -14.40
N THR A 4 -23.68 8.94 -13.93
CA THR A 4 -23.28 7.56 -13.52
C THR A 4 -23.98 7.06 -12.27
N PHE A 5 -24.58 7.94 -11.47
CA PHE A 5 -25.29 7.60 -10.21
C PHE A 5 -26.77 7.98 -10.25
N ALA A 6 -27.28 8.46 -11.39
CA ALA A 6 -28.63 9.02 -11.48
C ALA A 6 -29.76 8.01 -11.19
N GLY A 7 -29.48 6.71 -11.35
CA GLY A 7 -30.42 5.62 -11.07
C GLY A 7 -30.39 5.07 -9.64
N VAL A 8 -29.43 5.50 -8.82
CA VAL A 8 -29.33 4.99 -7.43
C VAL A 8 -30.41 5.66 -6.58
N SER A 9 -31.18 4.85 -5.86
CA SER A 9 -32.19 5.29 -4.88
C SER A 9 -32.11 4.42 -3.63
N PHE A 10 -32.66 4.90 -2.53
CA PHE A 10 -32.79 4.12 -1.31
C PHE A 10 -33.66 2.88 -1.53
N ASP A 11 -34.77 3.01 -2.26
CA ASP A 11 -35.65 1.87 -2.57
C ASP A 11 -34.92 0.79 -3.37
N LEU A 12 -34.05 1.19 -4.30
CA LEU A 12 -33.23 0.24 -5.07
C LEU A 12 -32.19 -0.45 -4.18
N LEU A 13 -31.56 0.28 -3.26
CA LEU A 13 -30.60 -0.26 -2.30
C LEU A 13 -31.29 -1.21 -1.31
N ASP A 14 -32.47 -0.88 -0.83
CA ASP A 14 -33.26 -1.73 0.06
C ASP A 14 -33.67 -3.05 -0.64
N LYS A 15 -34.00 -2.96 -1.94
CA LYS A 15 -34.36 -4.12 -2.77
C LYS A 15 -33.17 -5.02 -3.06
N LEU A 16 -32.01 -4.46 -3.43
CA LEU A 16 -30.85 -5.21 -3.96
C LEU A 16 -29.72 -5.41 -2.94
N GLY A 17 -29.75 -4.73 -1.80
CA GLY A 17 -28.68 -4.73 -0.78
C GLY A 17 -27.46 -3.90 -1.17
N SER A 18 -27.06 -3.91 -2.44
CA SER A 18 -25.98 -3.08 -2.98
C SER A 18 -26.19 -2.84 -4.47
N VAL A 19 -25.64 -1.74 -4.98
CA VAL A 19 -25.71 -1.37 -6.41
C VAL A 19 -24.32 -0.94 -6.87
N GLN A 20 -23.85 -1.57 -7.96
CA GLN A 20 -22.59 -1.18 -8.61
C GLN A 20 -22.86 -0.11 -9.67
N TRP A 21 -22.05 0.94 -9.65
CA TRP A 21 -22.13 1.99 -10.69
C TRP A 21 -21.38 1.56 -11.98
N PRO A 22 -21.70 2.11 -13.14
CA PRO A 22 -22.78 3.05 -13.40
C PRO A 22 -24.17 2.47 -13.13
N CYS A 23 -25.05 3.28 -12.52
CA CYS A 23 -26.46 2.98 -12.35
C CYS A 23 -27.27 4.16 -12.89
N ASN A 24 -27.96 3.95 -14.00
CA ASN A 24 -28.68 4.97 -14.75
C ASN A 24 -29.77 4.32 -15.63
N GLU A 25 -30.34 5.07 -16.58
CA GLU A 25 -31.38 4.55 -17.48
C GLU A 25 -30.92 3.34 -18.32
N GLN A 26 -29.63 3.27 -18.70
CA GLN A 26 -29.08 2.16 -19.48
C GLN A 26 -28.78 0.93 -18.61
N ALA A 27 -28.58 1.13 -17.33
CA ALA A 27 -28.29 0.08 -16.35
C ALA A 27 -29.06 0.34 -15.05
N PRO A 28 -30.39 0.13 -15.03
CA PRO A 28 -31.25 0.53 -13.91
C PRO A 28 -31.02 -0.27 -12.63
N GLU A 29 -30.48 -1.48 -12.72
CA GLU A 29 -30.10 -2.31 -11.57
C GLU A 29 -28.57 -2.26 -11.27
N GLY A 30 -27.84 -1.35 -11.93
CA GLY A 30 -26.40 -1.20 -11.81
C GLY A 30 -25.61 -2.00 -12.85
N THR A 31 -24.29 -1.89 -12.76
CA THR A 31 -23.32 -2.48 -13.71
C THR A 31 -22.36 -3.41 -12.98
N PRO A 32 -22.69 -4.71 -12.84
CA PRO A 32 -21.85 -5.65 -12.09
C PRO A 32 -20.48 -5.90 -12.73
N ILE A 33 -20.37 -5.75 -14.06
CA ILE A 33 -19.11 -5.90 -14.80
C ILE A 33 -18.93 -4.68 -15.70
N MET A 34 -17.91 -3.87 -15.40
CA MET A 34 -17.58 -2.70 -16.23
C MET A 34 -16.83 -3.11 -17.49
N HIS A 35 -17.03 -2.33 -18.55
CA HIS A 35 -16.32 -2.49 -19.83
C HIS A 35 -16.44 -3.89 -20.44
N LYS A 36 -17.58 -4.55 -20.24
CA LYS A 36 -17.81 -5.92 -20.72
C LYS A 36 -17.71 -6.03 -22.24
N ASP A 37 -18.34 -5.10 -22.96
CA ASP A 37 -18.44 -5.10 -24.43
C ASP A 37 -17.56 -4.01 -25.06
N ALA A 38 -17.42 -2.87 -24.40
CA ALA A 38 -16.60 -1.74 -24.85
C ALA A 38 -16.28 -0.79 -23.68
N PHE A 39 -15.25 0.01 -23.83
CA PHE A 39 -15.01 1.13 -22.91
C PHE A 39 -16.02 2.25 -23.15
N VAL A 40 -16.42 2.97 -22.09
CA VAL A 40 -17.33 4.13 -22.17
C VAL A 40 -16.81 5.21 -23.14
N ARG A 41 -15.49 5.33 -23.26
CA ARG A 41 -14.81 6.30 -24.14
C ARG A 41 -14.42 5.71 -25.50
N GLY A 42 -14.88 4.52 -25.86
CA GLY A 42 -14.48 3.78 -27.04
C GLY A 42 -13.29 2.87 -26.77
N GLU A 43 -12.38 2.75 -27.71
CA GLU A 43 -11.20 1.89 -27.57
C GLU A 43 -10.19 2.44 -26.58
N GLY A 44 -9.45 1.55 -25.93
CA GLY A 44 -8.34 1.91 -25.04
C GLY A 44 -7.20 2.56 -25.82
N GLN A 45 -6.70 3.70 -25.35
CA GLN A 45 -5.57 4.38 -25.97
C GLN A 45 -4.26 3.96 -25.31
N PHE A 46 -3.33 3.44 -26.11
CA PHE A 46 -1.95 3.19 -25.65
C PHE A 46 -1.17 4.51 -25.62
N MET A 47 -0.62 4.81 -24.44
CA MET A 47 0.25 5.97 -24.24
C MET A 47 1.69 5.52 -24.06
N THR A 48 2.57 5.99 -24.92
CA THR A 48 4.01 5.73 -24.76
C THR A 48 4.55 6.56 -23.60
N THR A 49 5.05 5.89 -22.58
CA THR A 49 5.67 6.55 -21.44
C THR A 49 7.15 6.15 -21.42
N PRO A 50 8.10 7.09 -21.57
CA PRO A 50 9.51 6.78 -21.46
C PRO A 50 9.87 6.39 -20.03
N TYR A 51 10.77 5.45 -19.87
CA TYR A 51 11.34 5.14 -18.55
C TYR A 51 12.23 6.29 -18.08
N VAL A 52 11.90 6.87 -16.96
CA VAL A 52 12.74 7.86 -16.27
C VAL A 52 13.27 7.21 -14.99
N PRO A 53 14.60 6.96 -14.88
CA PRO A 53 15.15 6.37 -13.68
C PRO A 53 15.02 7.32 -12.49
N THR A 54 14.81 6.76 -11.31
CA THR A 54 14.84 7.55 -10.06
C THR A 54 16.26 7.98 -9.71
N ASP A 55 16.40 9.14 -9.08
CA ASP A 55 17.65 9.59 -8.44
C ASP A 55 17.92 8.87 -7.11
N GLU A 56 16.90 8.24 -6.52
CA GLU A 56 16.99 7.43 -5.31
C GLU A 56 17.66 6.07 -5.60
N ARG A 57 18.99 6.07 -5.62
CA ARG A 57 19.79 4.88 -5.87
C ARG A 57 20.54 4.46 -4.60
N SER A 58 20.76 3.15 -4.47
CA SER A 58 21.67 2.63 -3.45
C SER A 58 23.08 3.16 -3.65
N THR A 59 23.77 3.42 -2.56
CA THR A 59 25.15 3.91 -2.52
C THR A 59 25.94 3.16 -1.46
N ARG A 60 27.25 3.34 -1.40
CA ARG A 60 28.07 2.73 -0.34
C ARG A 60 27.60 3.14 1.07
N LYS A 61 27.09 4.37 1.24
CA LYS A 61 26.57 4.86 2.52
C LYS A 61 25.17 4.33 2.83
N PHE A 62 24.33 4.17 1.80
CA PHE A 62 22.97 3.68 1.89
C PHE A 62 22.80 2.50 0.92
N PRO A 63 23.27 1.29 1.30
CA PRO A 63 23.37 0.17 0.37
C PRO A 63 22.05 -0.56 0.11
N LEU A 64 21.02 -0.34 0.93
CA LEU A 64 19.73 -0.99 0.82
C LEU A 64 18.69 -0.06 0.18
N LEU A 65 17.81 -0.63 -0.60
CA LEU A 65 16.61 0.06 -1.11
C LEU A 65 15.46 -0.14 -0.13
N LEU A 66 14.88 0.96 0.35
CA LEU A 66 13.67 0.91 1.15
C LEU A 66 12.44 0.96 0.23
N THR A 67 11.54 0.01 0.40
CA THR A 67 10.19 0.08 -0.14
C THR A 67 9.19 0.10 1.00
N THR A 68 8.08 0.81 0.81
CA THR A 68 7.00 0.90 1.79
C THR A 68 5.69 0.45 1.19
N GLY A 69 4.83 -0.10 2.01
CA GLY A 69 3.53 -0.58 1.55
C GLY A 69 2.52 -0.76 2.67
N ARG A 70 1.49 -1.53 2.37
CA ARG A 70 0.38 -1.83 3.27
C ARG A 70 0.31 -3.31 3.58
N ILE A 71 -0.31 -3.62 4.71
CA ILE A 71 -0.70 -4.97 5.10
C ILE A 71 -2.23 -5.08 5.14
N LEU A 72 -2.76 -6.29 5.00
CA LEU A 72 -4.21 -6.51 4.93
C LEU A 72 -4.96 -6.11 6.19
N SER A 73 -4.32 -6.20 7.36
CA SER A 73 -4.95 -5.90 8.65
C SER A 73 -5.07 -4.42 8.97
N GLN A 74 -4.38 -3.53 8.23
CA GLN A 74 -4.35 -2.11 8.52
C GLN A 74 -4.65 -1.26 7.28
N TYR A 75 -5.37 -0.17 7.47
CA TYR A 75 -5.73 0.76 6.41
C TYR A 75 -5.04 2.12 6.59
N ASN A 76 -4.27 2.54 5.61
CA ASN A 76 -3.49 3.78 5.61
C ASN A 76 -2.69 3.95 6.92
N VAL A 77 -2.84 5.07 7.62
CA VAL A 77 -2.16 5.35 8.90
C VAL A 77 -2.77 4.61 10.10
N GLY A 78 -3.69 3.67 9.87
CA GLY A 78 -4.30 2.86 10.90
C GLY A 78 -5.25 3.61 11.86
N ALA A 79 -5.67 4.82 11.53
CA ALA A 79 -6.49 5.64 12.41
C ALA A 79 -7.82 4.96 12.81
N GLN A 80 -8.38 4.15 11.94
CA GLN A 80 -9.59 3.37 12.19
C GLN A 80 -9.25 1.92 12.56
N THR A 81 -8.47 1.22 11.75
CA THR A 81 -8.22 -0.22 11.89
C THR A 81 -7.45 -0.58 13.15
N ARG A 82 -6.59 0.29 13.69
CA ARG A 82 -5.95 0.09 15.00
C ARG A 82 -6.92 0.17 16.19
N ARG A 83 -8.18 0.58 15.96
CA ARG A 83 -9.26 0.60 16.96
C ARG A 83 -10.20 -0.61 16.86
N THR A 84 -9.88 -1.54 16.00
CA THR A 84 -10.59 -2.81 15.79
C THR A 84 -9.71 -3.98 16.22
N ASP A 85 -10.27 -5.18 16.21
CA ASP A 85 -9.54 -6.42 16.55
C ASP A 85 -8.35 -6.69 15.61
N ASN A 86 -8.27 -6.02 14.48
CA ASN A 86 -7.12 -6.13 13.56
C ASN A 86 -5.78 -5.73 14.20
N VAL A 87 -5.80 -4.96 15.28
CA VAL A 87 -4.59 -4.57 16.03
C VAL A 87 -3.83 -5.77 16.61
N VAL A 88 -4.53 -6.87 16.91
CA VAL A 88 -3.90 -8.07 17.49
C VAL A 88 -3.04 -8.82 16.48
N TRP A 89 -3.29 -8.64 15.18
CA TRP A 89 -2.50 -9.30 14.14
C TRP A 89 -1.17 -8.60 13.84
N HIS A 90 -1.18 -7.26 13.91
CA HIS A 90 0.01 -6.44 13.68
C HIS A 90 -0.04 -5.21 14.60
N ALA A 91 0.66 -5.30 15.71
CA ALA A 91 0.66 -4.26 16.76
C ALA A 91 1.67 -3.13 16.49
N GLU A 92 2.62 -3.34 15.58
CA GLU A 92 3.67 -2.38 15.23
C GLU A 92 4.08 -2.52 13.75
N ASP A 93 4.70 -1.49 13.19
CA ASP A 93 5.43 -1.61 11.93
C ASP A 93 6.81 -2.22 12.21
N VAL A 94 7.22 -3.15 11.37
CA VAL A 94 8.53 -3.81 11.43
C VAL A 94 9.29 -3.56 10.14
N LEU A 95 10.62 -3.73 10.16
CA LEU A 95 11.45 -3.75 8.96
C LEU A 95 11.68 -5.20 8.54
N ASP A 96 11.14 -5.56 7.40
CA ASP A 96 11.48 -6.82 6.75
C ASP A 96 12.85 -6.69 6.09
N ILE A 97 13.71 -7.64 6.38
CA ILE A 97 15.07 -7.69 5.89
C ILE A 97 15.42 -9.13 5.50
N HIS A 98 16.03 -9.29 4.33
CA HIS A 98 16.48 -10.60 3.87
C HIS A 98 17.59 -11.15 4.80
N GLU A 99 17.62 -12.48 5.01
CA GLU A 99 18.54 -13.15 5.91
C GLU A 99 20.01 -12.76 5.64
N ALA A 100 20.45 -12.81 4.38
CA ALA A 100 21.81 -12.44 4.00
C ALA A 100 22.18 -10.99 4.36
N ASP A 101 21.22 -10.06 4.26
CA ASP A 101 21.42 -8.66 4.64
C ASP A 101 21.45 -8.45 6.14
N ALA A 102 20.66 -9.23 6.88
CA ALA A 102 20.63 -9.25 8.34
C ALA A 102 21.95 -9.80 8.90
N GLU A 103 22.40 -10.96 8.40
CA GLU A 103 23.67 -11.59 8.79
C GLU A 103 24.86 -10.66 8.55
N ALA A 104 24.94 -10.04 7.37
CA ALA A 104 26.01 -9.09 7.02
C ALA A 104 26.09 -7.88 7.97
N ARG A 105 25.03 -7.62 8.75
CA ARG A 105 24.92 -6.49 9.70
C ARG A 105 24.82 -6.93 11.15
N GLY A 106 24.87 -8.25 11.41
CA GLY A 106 24.73 -8.81 12.75
C GLY A 106 23.36 -8.59 13.38
N VAL A 107 22.32 -8.45 12.55
CA VAL A 107 20.92 -8.24 12.96
C VAL A 107 20.25 -9.61 13.12
N LYS A 108 19.53 -9.79 14.21
CA LYS A 108 18.70 -10.97 14.48
C LYS A 108 17.23 -10.63 14.38
N ASP A 109 16.42 -11.65 14.16
CA ASP A 109 14.97 -11.49 14.18
C ASP A 109 14.48 -10.92 15.51
N GLY A 110 13.61 -9.91 15.46
CA GLY A 110 13.09 -9.20 16.62
C GLY A 110 14.01 -8.13 17.23
N ASP A 111 15.23 -7.95 16.75
CA ASP A 111 16.12 -6.90 17.24
C ASP A 111 15.57 -5.51 16.97
N TRP A 112 15.78 -4.59 17.92
CA TRP A 112 15.62 -3.17 17.69
C TRP A 112 16.78 -2.64 16.86
N ILE A 113 16.47 -2.12 15.69
CA ILE A 113 17.44 -1.56 14.76
C ILE A 113 17.17 -0.10 14.46
N GLU A 114 18.24 0.64 14.21
CA GLU A 114 18.17 1.99 13.69
C GLU A 114 18.23 1.96 12.17
N ILE A 115 17.34 2.69 11.54
CA ILE A 115 17.24 2.82 10.09
C ILE A 115 17.48 4.27 9.75
N ALA A 116 18.45 4.52 8.89
CA ALA A 116 18.79 5.86 8.42
C ALA A 116 18.70 5.94 6.89
N SER A 117 18.18 7.04 6.42
CA SER A 117 18.14 7.41 5.00
C SER A 117 18.76 8.79 4.79
N ARG A 118 18.64 9.34 3.58
CA ARG A 118 18.99 10.74 3.29
C ARG A 118 18.04 11.73 3.97
N ALA A 119 16.79 11.32 4.23
CA ALA A 119 15.74 12.15 4.80
C ALA A 119 15.79 12.22 6.33
N GLY A 120 16.19 11.13 7.00
CA GLY A 120 16.23 11.07 8.45
C GLY A 120 16.52 9.68 8.99
N GLN A 121 16.19 9.48 10.26
CA GLN A 121 16.39 8.20 10.94
C GLN A 121 15.22 7.85 11.85
N THR A 122 14.98 6.55 12.02
CA THR A 122 13.98 6.01 12.93
C THR A 122 14.44 4.67 13.51
N ARG A 123 13.65 4.12 14.42
CA ARG A 123 13.93 2.80 15.04
C ARG A 123 12.70 1.93 14.94
N MET A 124 12.90 0.67 14.58
CA MET A 124 11.86 -0.36 14.59
C MET A 124 12.45 -1.74 14.77
N ARG A 125 11.60 -2.76 14.94
CA ARG A 125 12.07 -4.14 15.04
C ARG A 125 12.38 -4.68 13.66
N ALA A 126 13.43 -5.48 13.56
CA ALA A 126 13.73 -6.28 12.39
C ALA A 126 12.86 -7.54 12.37
N ARG A 127 12.39 -7.92 11.18
CA ARG A 127 11.79 -9.21 10.88
C ARG A 127 12.56 -9.83 9.72
N ILE A 128 13.18 -10.98 9.95
CA ILE A 128 13.87 -11.71 8.88
C ILE A 128 12.82 -12.37 7.99
N SER A 129 12.90 -12.15 6.68
CA SER A 129 11.91 -12.62 5.73
C SER A 129 12.55 -12.97 4.39
N ASP A 130 12.13 -14.10 3.83
CA ASP A 130 12.49 -14.53 2.47
C ASP A 130 11.54 -13.96 1.40
N ASP A 131 10.49 -13.25 1.82
CA ASP A 131 9.52 -12.64 0.90
C ASP A 131 10.08 -11.43 0.13
N ILE A 132 11.23 -10.92 0.57
CA ILE A 132 11.91 -9.79 -0.07
C ILE A 132 13.29 -10.20 -0.58
N PRO A 133 13.74 -9.69 -1.73
CA PRO A 133 15.07 -10.00 -2.25
C PRO A 133 16.18 -9.31 -1.44
N ALA A 134 17.36 -9.90 -1.40
CA ALA A 134 18.55 -9.27 -0.82
C ALA A 134 18.82 -7.90 -1.49
N GLY A 135 19.25 -6.94 -0.70
CA GLY A 135 19.47 -5.55 -1.11
C GLY A 135 18.21 -4.67 -0.99
N VAL A 136 17.06 -5.25 -0.65
CA VAL A 136 15.80 -4.54 -0.43
C VAL A 136 15.34 -4.74 1.00
N VAL A 137 14.76 -3.70 1.60
CA VAL A 137 14.06 -3.76 2.89
C VAL A 137 12.66 -3.19 2.73
N TYR A 138 11.72 -3.74 3.49
CA TYR A 138 10.32 -3.33 3.42
C TYR A 138 9.81 -2.94 4.80
N THR A 139 8.99 -1.91 4.86
CA THR A 139 8.25 -1.57 6.08
C THR A 139 6.88 -1.01 5.75
N THR A 140 6.04 -0.92 6.77
CA THR A 140 4.73 -0.29 6.68
C THR A 140 4.73 1.08 7.37
N PHE A 141 3.62 1.80 7.26
CA PHE A 141 3.45 3.16 7.83
C PHE A 141 2.13 3.29 8.61
N HIS A 142 1.64 2.17 9.15
CA HIS A 142 0.34 2.12 9.80
C HIS A 142 0.38 2.61 11.25
N HIS A 143 1.57 2.66 11.87
CA HIS A 143 1.76 3.06 13.26
C HIS A 143 2.59 4.33 13.34
N PRO A 144 2.03 5.46 13.83
CA PRO A 144 2.74 6.75 13.89
C PRO A 144 4.04 6.71 14.68
N VAL A 145 4.13 5.82 15.68
CA VAL A 145 5.33 5.67 16.52
C VAL A 145 6.53 5.09 15.78
N SER A 146 6.32 4.38 14.68
CA SER A 146 7.41 3.83 13.85
C SER A 146 8.17 4.92 13.10
N GLY A 147 7.53 6.06 12.86
CA GLY A 147 8.15 7.18 12.18
C GLY A 147 8.60 6.89 10.74
N THR A 148 7.98 5.94 10.04
CA THR A 148 8.38 5.55 8.68
C THR A 148 8.49 6.74 7.73
N ASN A 149 7.60 7.72 7.83
CA ASN A 149 7.63 8.91 6.99
C ASN A 149 8.83 9.84 7.25
N VAL A 150 9.55 9.66 8.36
CA VAL A 150 10.77 10.44 8.66
C VAL A 150 11.93 9.99 7.78
N ILE A 151 11.93 8.74 7.35
CA ILE A 151 13.00 8.16 6.53
C ILE A 151 12.68 8.11 5.03
N THR A 152 11.49 8.55 4.63
CA THR A 152 11.10 8.66 3.22
C THR A 152 11.24 10.10 2.74
N ALA A 153 11.72 10.29 1.51
CA ALA A 153 11.70 11.60 0.87
C ALA A 153 10.26 11.94 0.44
N SER A 154 9.86 13.19 0.63
CA SER A 154 8.58 13.73 0.15
C SER A 154 8.72 14.31 -1.25
#